data_cfe9fc6a5e34f19592fb4237439dd654
#
_entry.id   cfe9fc6a5e34f19592fb4237439dd654
#
_cell.length_a   1.000
_cell.length_b   1.000
_cell.length_c   1.000
_cell.angle_alpha   90.00
_cell.angle_beta   90.00
_cell.angle_gamma   90.00
#
_symmetry.space_group_name_H-M   'P 1'
#
loop_
_entity.id
_entity.type
_entity.pdbx_description
1 polymer ?
#
loop_
_entity_poly.entity_id
_entity_poly.type
_entity_poly.pdbx_seq_one_letter_code
_entity_poly.pdbx_strand_id
1 'polypeptide(L)'
;MVLPLMYLSCDEKIIIEDKDIEISTNENWELVWSDDFDQENIDDQKWTKLRWRPGWVNNEDQAYTNRDTNIFTRDGKLVIRALIEPGYVDTDYTGSEYNADFTSGRLNTSGKHSWVYGKFDIRAKLPNGKGSWPAIWMLGDNISTDGWPHCGEIDIMEHVGYEEGNIHGSIHTTDYNHMNGTQKSGNIEISTVADSFHLYSLEWDSTYLRFSVDNQPYFFIYNDSNGDQDKWPFNLNHYLILNLAIGGDWGGVQGINQNAFPMEMEVDYVRVYKKTDVGRSITVKFQVDMKNQIVSGTGVWLSGGNLSNGSPGGLQMYPTPESTIWERTLILPKNSDFSYKFRNGLFPDSWSGGWEIINGECGFGEFSNRNISTSSQDTVLSIVCFGECDLCE
;
A
#
# COMPACT_ATOMS: atom_id res chain seq x y z
N MET A 1 43.02 -2.36 -54.64
CA MET A 1 42.47 -1.21 -53.89
C MET A 1 41.64 -1.85 -52.77
N VAL A 2 42.24 -1.99 -51.60
CA VAL A 2 41.68 -2.70 -50.44
C VAL A 2 41.27 -1.61 -49.45
N LEU A 3 40.00 -1.53 -49.14
CA LEU A 3 39.47 -0.67 -48.03
C LEU A 3 39.74 -1.32 -46.70
N PRO A 4 40.19 -0.60 -45.68
CA PRO A 4 40.33 -1.16 -44.34
C PRO A 4 38.98 -1.16 -43.60
N LEU A 5 38.65 -2.30 -42.95
CA LEU A 5 37.60 -2.41 -41.95
C LEU A 5 37.99 -1.57 -40.71
N MET A 6 37.20 -0.60 -40.37
CA MET A 6 37.22 0.04 -39.06
C MET A 6 36.53 -0.86 -38.05
N TYR A 7 37.25 -1.36 -37.08
CA TYR A 7 36.71 -1.91 -35.83
C TYR A 7 36.27 -0.75 -34.95
N LEU A 8 34.96 -0.63 -34.70
CA LEU A 8 34.43 0.20 -33.64
C LEU A 8 34.57 -0.57 -32.31
N SER A 9 35.37 0.00 -31.42
CA SER A 9 35.55 -0.43 -30.03
C SER A 9 34.24 -0.16 -29.28
N CYS A 10 33.60 -1.18 -28.74
CA CYS A 10 32.57 -1.08 -27.73
C CYS A 10 33.22 -0.93 -26.37
N ASP A 11 33.36 0.29 -25.86
CA ASP A 11 33.58 0.59 -24.43
C ASP A 11 33.31 2.06 -24.16
N GLU A 12 32.05 2.48 -24.27
CA GLU A 12 31.53 3.62 -23.53
C GLU A 12 30.49 3.11 -22.53
N LYS A 13 30.93 2.94 -21.28
CA LYS A 13 30.03 2.84 -20.14
C LYS A 13 29.31 4.16 -20.01
N ILE A 14 28.04 4.18 -20.38
CA ILE A 14 27.13 5.26 -19.99
C ILE A 14 26.92 5.13 -18.49
N ILE A 15 27.58 5.99 -17.72
CA ILE A 15 27.28 6.19 -16.31
C ILE A 15 26.01 7.04 -16.30
N ILE A 16 24.86 6.41 -16.12
CA ILE A 16 23.60 7.11 -15.84
C ILE A 16 23.69 7.53 -14.36
N GLU A 17 23.86 8.83 -14.12
CA GLU A 17 23.70 9.38 -12.77
C GLU A 17 22.26 9.15 -12.31
N ASP A 18 22.11 8.50 -11.17
CA ASP A 18 20.89 7.86 -10.62
C ASP A 18 19.86 8.86 -10.05
N LYS A 19 19.88 10.13 -10.52
CA LYS A 19 19.03 11.21 -9.96
C LYS A 19 17.76 11.55 -10.74
N ASP A 20 17.55 11.02 -11.95
CA ASP A 20 16.43 11.43 -12.81
C ASP A 20 15.74 10.27 -13.53
N ILE A 21 15.36 9.21 -12.80
CA ILE A 21 14.33 8.31 -13.32
C ILE A 21 12.99 8.73 -12.73
N GLU A 22 12.41 9.80 -13.27
CA GLU A 22 10.97 9.97 -13.27
C GLU A 22 10.36 8.82 -14.08
N ILE A 23 10.06 7.70 -13.42
CA ILE A 23 9.15 6.72 -14.01
C ILE A 23 7.78 7.37 -13.99
N SER A 24 7.42 7.98 -15.13
CA SER A 24 6.07 8.40 -15.45
C SER A 24 5.19 7.16 -15.49
N THR A 25 4.81 6.65 -14.33
CA THR A 25 3.65 5.79 -14.22
C THR A 25 2.43 6.69 -14.45
N ASN A 26 1.55 6.29 -15.35
CA ASN A 26 0.28 6.95 -15.68
C ASN A 26 -0.72 6.92 -14.49
N GLU A 27 -0.26 6.83 -13.27
CA GLU A 27 -1.06 6.80 -12.07
C GLU A 27 -1.09 8.19 -11.43
N ASN A 28 -2.27 8.60 -11.03
CA ASN A 28 -2.64 9.93 -10.56
C ASN A 28 -2.21 10.14 -9.10
N TRP A 29 -0.91 10.22 -8.86
CA TRP A 29 -0.35 10.43 -7.53
C TRP A 29 0.26 11.83 -7.41
N GLU A 30 -0.15 12.59 -6.41
CA GLU A 30 0.41 13.89 -6.02
C GLU A 30 1.25 13.72 -4.76
N LEU A 31 2.50 14.17 -4.79
CA LEU A 31 3.36 14.18 -3.60
C LEU A 31 2.78 15.17 -2.58
N VAL A 32 2.40 14.65 -1.39
CA VAL A 32 1.81 15.45 -0.32
C VAL A 32 2.70 15.60 0.90
N TRP A 33 3.69 14.73 1.05
CA TRP A 33 4.68 14.78 2.12
C TRP A 33 5.93 14.03 1.73
N SER A 34 7.10 14.54 2.12
CA SER A 34 8.37 13.83 1.92
C SER A 34 9.39 14.19 2.97
N ASP A 35 10.38 13.33 3.11
CA ASP A 35 11.67 13.64 3.72
C ASP A 35 12.76 12.92 2.91
N ASP A 36 13.62 13.71 2.28
CA ASP A 36 14.75 13.22 1.49
C ASP A 36 16.06 13.26 2.32
N PHE A 37 15.98 13.57 3.62
CA PHE A 37 17.07 13.59 4.61
C PHE A 37 18.32 14.39 4.21
N ASP A 38 18.15 15.40 3.37
CA ASP A 38 19.22 16.28 2.89
C ASP A 38 19.75 17.26 3.95
N GLN A 39 19.06 17.36 5.09
CA GLN A 39 19.44 18.23 6.20
C GLN A 39 20.52 17.57 7.06
N GLU A 40 21.36 18.38 7.70
CA GLU A 40 22.40 17.90 8.63
C GLU A 40 21.81 17.15 9.85
N ASN A 41 20.60 17.54 10.27
CA ASN A 41 19.91 16.94 11.40
C ASN A 41 18.54 16.40 10.97
N ILE A 42 18.06 15.39 11.70
CA ILE A 42 16.72 14.86 11.53
C ILE A 42 15.69 15.97 11.86
N ASP A 43 14.75 16.19 10.97
CA ASP A 43 13.69 17.20 11.14
C ASP A 43 12.73 16.81 12.27
N ASP A 44 12.81 17.54 13.38
CA ASP A 44 11.98 17.31 14.55
C ASP A 44 10.51 17.72 14.37
N GLN A 45 10.17 18.42 13.27
CA GLN A 45 8.78 18.67 12.89
C GLN A 45 8.17 17.45 12.19
N LYS A 46 8.99 16.57 11.63
CA LYS A 46 8.56 15.35 10.93
C LYS A 46 8.68 14.11 11.81
N TRP A 47 9.75 13.98 12.56
CA TRP A 47 10.11 12.76 13.27
C TRP A 47 10.30 12.95 14.77
N THR A 48 9.93 11.91 15.53
CA THR A 48 10.26 11.76 16.95
C THR A 48 11.20 10.58 17.13
N LYS A 49 12.43 10.81 17.64
CA LYS A 49 13.37 9.76 18.05
C LYS A 49 12.90 9.18 19.39
N LEU A 50 12.70 7.88 19.47
CA LEU A 50 12.17 7.23 20.68
C LEU A 50 13.29 6.74 21.60
N ARG A 51 12.99 6.70 22.92
CA ARG A 51 13.84 6.11 23.97
C ARG A 51 13.05 5.01 24.66
N TRP A 52 13.43 3.77 24.41
CA TRP A 52 12.79 2.60 24.99
C TRP A 52 13.85 1.64 25.52
N ARG A 53 13.58 1.04 26.68
CA ARG A 53 14.43 0.02 27.28
C ARG A 53 14.39 -1.30 26.47
N PRO A 54 15.41 -2.17 26.62
CA PRO A 54 15.36 -3.53 26.11
C PRO A 54 14.11 -4.28 26.59
N GLY A 55 13.60 -5.19 25.76
CA GLY A 55 12.43 -6.00 26.07
C GLY A 55 11.12 -5.21 26.22
N TRP A 56 11.05 -3.99 25.68
CA TRP A 56 9.80 -3.20 25.69
C TRP A 56 8.69 -3.89 24.88
N VAL A 57 9.02 -4.38 23.68
CA VAL A 57 8.17 -5.20 22.82
C VAL A 57 8.98 -6.38 22.30
N ASN A 58 8.33 -7.49 21.95
CA ASN A 58 8.90 -8.64 21.24
C ASN A 58 10.20 -9.20 21.83
N ASN A 59 10.46 -8.97 23.13
CA ASN A 59 11.71 -9.33 23.81
C ASN A 59 12.98 -8.86 23.08
N GLU A 60 12.91 -7.74 22.37
CA GLU A 60 14.03 -7.16 21.63
C GLU A 60 15.20 -6.81 22.57
N ASP A 61 16.44 -7.08 22.14
CA ASP A 61 17.64 -6.98 23.00
C ASP A 61 18.20 -5.56 23.10
N GLN A 62 17.94 -4.67 22.14
CA GLN A 62 18.47 -3.32 22.14
C GLN A 62 17.65 -2.35 22.99
N ALA A 63 18.33 -1.34 23.49
CA ALA A 63 17.71 -0.07 23.85
C ALA A 63 17.54 0.80 22.60
N TYR A 64 16.38 1.36 22.39
CA TYR A 64 16.23 2.47 21.43
C TYR A 64 16.64 3.77 22.11
N THR A 65 17.51 4.52 21.43
CA THR A 65 18.03 5.79 21.94
C THR A 65 17.74 6.92 20.98
N ASN A 66 17.71 8.15 21.48
CA ASN A 66 17.57 9.36 20.66
C ASN A 66 18.92 9.99 20.29
N ARG A 67 20.04 9.27 20.49
CA ARG A 67 21.41 9.79 20.28
C ARG A 67 21.75 9.84 18.78
N ASP A 68 22.57 10.81 18.42
CA ASP A 68 23.09 10.94 17.04
C ASP A 68 24.11 9.85 16.67
N THR A 69 24.50 8.98 17.59
CA THR A 69 25.25 7.76 17.29
C THR A 69 24.36 6.63 16.73
N ASN A 70 23.06 6.65 17.03
CA ASN A 70 22.11 5.65 16.59
C ASN A 70 21.14 6.14 15.49
N ILE A 71 20.83 7.46 15.47
CA ILE A 71 19.93 8.05 14.47
C ILE A 71 20.53 9.38 13.99
N PHE A 72 21.00 9.43 12.76
CA PHE A 72 21.67 10.60 12.19
C PHE A 72 21.53 10.63 10.67
N THR A 73 21.92 11.75 10.07
CA THR A 73 22.03 11.87 8.60
C THR A 73 23.47 11.72 8.15
N ARG A 74 23.68 11.09 7.00
CA ARG A 74 24.97 10.91 6.35
C ARG A 74 24.78 10.86 4.83
N ASP A 75 25.46 11.75 4.12
CA ASP A 75 25.42 11.82 2.66
C ASP A 75 24.00 11.90 2.10
N GLY A 76 23.15 12.76 2.69
CA GLY A 76 21.76 12.93 2.28
C GLY A 76 20.87 11.70 2.54
N LYS A 77 21.15 10.95 3.61
CA LYS A 77 20.38 9.75 3.99
C LYS A 77 20.20 9.69 5.50
N LEU A 78 19.05 9.20 5.94
CA LEU A 78 18.87 8.76 7.32
C LEU A 78 19.67 7.48 7.54
N VAL A 79 20.42 7.41 8.62
CA VAL A 79 21.08 6.19 9.10
C VAL A 79 20.51 5.81 10.46
N ILE A 80 19.99 4.61 10.56
CA ILE A 80 19.62 3.96 11.82
C ILE A 80 20.69 2.90 12.10
N ARG A 81 21.45 3.12 13.18
CA ARG A 81 22.64 2.29 13.50
C ARG A 81 22.45 1.53 14.80
N ALA A 82 22.64 0.25 14.74
CA ALA A 82 22.77 -0.60 15.92
C ALA A 82 24.25 -0.78 16.32
N LEU A 83 24.52 -0.68 17.61
CA LEU A 83 25.84 -0.80 18.19
C LEU A 83 25.86 -1.84 19.33
N ILE A 84 27.04 -2.46 19.54
CA ILE A 84 27.33 -3.20 20.77
C ILE A 84 27.91 -2.20 21.77
N GLU A 85 27.21 -1.99 22.88
CA GLU A 85 27.60 -1.09 23.96
C GLU A 85 27.37 -1.73 25.33
N PRO A 86 28.19 -2.72 25.74
CA PRO A 86 27.97 -3.46 26.96
C PRO A 86 27.92 -2.56 28.19
N GLY A 87 26.86 -2.68 28.96
CA GLY A 87 26.64 -1.89 30.17
C GLY A 87 26.23 -0.44 29.91
N TYR A 88 25.66 -0.15 28.72
CA TYR A 88 25.00 1.14 28.48
C TYR A 88 23.85 1.35 29.47
N VAL A 89 23.83 2.53 30.11
CA VAL A 89 22.81 2.91 31.10
C VAL A 89 22.09 4.15 30.64
N ASP A 90 20.78 4.14 30.65
CA ASP A 90 19.91 5.29 30.38
C ASP A 90 18.59 5.14 31.15
N THR A 91 17.70 6.11 30.97
CA THR A 91 16.32 6.09 31.47
C THR A 91 15.35 6.06 30.31
N ASP A 92 14.29 5.24 30.42
CA ASP A 92 13.20 5.25 29.46
C ASP A 92 12.33 6.52 29.58
N TYR A 93 11.31 6.65 28.74
CA TYR A 93 10.41 7.80 28.76
C TYR A 93 9.58 7.91 30.05
N THR A 94 9.52 6.85 30.88
CA THR A 94 8.87 6.86 32.21
C THR A 94 9.80 7.37 33.30
N GLY A 95 11.10 7.55 33.00
CA GLY A 95 12.15 7.90 33.95
C GLY A 95 12.75 6.68 34.67
N SER A 96 12.44 5.47 34.25
CA SER A 96 13.00 4.24 34.83
C SER A 96 14.38 3.95 34.23
N GLU A 97 15.40 3.79 35.09
CA GLU A 97 16.75 3.41 34.67
C GLU A 97 16.79 1.96 34.17
N TYR A 98 17.58 1.73 33.13
CA TYR A 98 17.82 0.42 32.55
C TYR A 98 19.27 0.25 32.08
N ASN A 99 19.68 -1.01 31.92
CA ASN A 99 20.94 -1.39 31.29
C ASN A 99 20.67 -2.07 29.96
N ALA A 100 21.58 -1.90 29.01
CA ALA A 100 21.54 -2.56 27.71
C ALA A 100 22.94 -2.95 27.24
N ASP A 101 23.05 -4.01 26.45
CA ASP A 101 24.29 -4.42 25.77
C ASP A 101 24.29 -4.03 24.30
N PHE A 102 23.11 -3.70 23.76
CA PHE A 102 22.93 -3.19 22.40
C PHE A 102 22.13 -1.90 22.44
N THR A 103 22.49 -0.97 21.56
CA THR A 103 21.72 0.24 21.33
C THR A 103 21.34 0.34 19.86
N SER A 104 20.21 0.94 19.54
CA SER A 104 19.74 1.15 18.20
C SER A 104 18.82 2.38 18.10
N GLY A 105 18.19 2.57 16.95
CA GLY A 105 17.29 3.68 16.66
C GLY A 105 15.88 3.26 16.28
N ARG A 106 14.92 4.06 16.74
CA ARG A 106 13.52 4.03 16.32
C ARG A 106 12.98 5.45 16.25
N LEU A 107 12.37 5.79 15.13
CA LEU A 107 11.73 7.09 14.95
C LEU A 107 10.35 6.92 14.32
N ASN A 108 9.45 7.85 14.61
CA ASN A 108 8.09 7.83 14.08
C ASN A 108 7.54 9.23 13.78
N THR A 109 6.43 9.28 13.05
CA THR A 109 5.71 10.51 12.74
C THR A 109 4.50 10.77 13.66
N SER A 110 4.31 9.96 14.72
CA SER A 110 3.17 10.07 15.65
C SER A 110 3.04 11.46 16.26
N GLY A 111 1.82 12.00 16.26
CA GLY A 111 1.52 13.35 16.76
C GLY A 111 2.01 14.49 15.87
N LYS A 112 2.65 14.19 14.73
CA LYS A 112 3.15 15.15 13.75
C LYS A 112 2.50 14.95 12.38
N HIS A 113 2.57 13.73 11.85
CA HIS A 113 1.96 13.36 10.58
C HIS A 113 1.37 11.95 10.66
N SER A 114 0.16 11.81 10.14
CA SER A 114 -0.52 10.53 9.94
C SER A 114 -1.44 10.63 8.73
N TRP A 115 -1.78 9.50 8.17
CA TRP A 115 -2.52 9.42 6.92
C TRP A 115 -3.64 8.39 6.99
N VAL A 116 -4.72 8.65 6.29
CA VAL A 116 -5.70 7.66 5.85
C VAL A 116 -5.54 7.56 4.34
N TYR A 117 -5.13 6.40 3.88
CA TYR A 117 -4.88 6.11 2.46
C TYR A 117 -3.67 6.85 1.86
N GLY A 118 -3.22 6.38 0.73
CA GLY A 118 -2.13 6.96 -0.03
C GLY A 118 -1.20 5.92 -0.63
N LYS A 119 -0.16 6.40 -1.30
CA LYS A 119 0.97 5.60 -1.70
C LYS A 119 2.18 6.05 -0.88
N PHE A 120 2.86 5.10 -0.28
CA PHE A 120 4.06 5.31 0.54
C PHE A 120 5.23 4.66 -0.18
N ASP A 121 6.21 5.45 -0.53
CA ASP A 121 7.43 5.04 -1.20
C ASP A 121 8.63 5.32 -0.28
N ILE A 122 9.29 4.27 0.18
CA ILE A 122 10.45 4.35 1.05
C ILE A 122 11.63 3.65 0.36
N ARG A 123 12.66 4.41 0.03
CA ARG A 123 13.87 3.88 -0.58
C ARG A 123 14.91 3.62 0.50
N ALA A 124 15.24 2.35 0.72
CA ALA A 124 16.13 1.96 1.81
C ALA A 124 17.08 0.82 1.41
N LYS A 125 18.23 0.77 2.11
CA LYS A 125 19.16 -0.36 2.11
C LYS A 125 19.20 -0.95 3.51
N LEU A 126 19.06 -2.27 3.60
CA LEU A 126 18.91 -2.97 4.86
C LEU A 126 20.26 -3.41 5.44
N PRO A 127 20.35 -3.63 6.78
CA PRO A 127 21.55 -4.19 7.38
C PRO A 127 21.75 -5.64 6.99
N ASN A 128 23.04 -6.05 6.93
CA ASN A 128 23.42 -7.45 6.83
C ASN A 128 23.77 -8.00 8.21
N GLY A 129 23.39 -9.26 8.48
CA GLY A 129 23.85 -10.02 9.64
C GLY A 129 22.75 -10.53 10.55
N LYS A 130 22.94 -11.76 11.04
CA LYS A 130 22.02 -12.40 11.99
C LYS A 130 21.80 -11.55 13.23
N GLY A 131 20.57 -11.48 13.65
CA GLY A 131 20.14 -10.70 14.79
C GLY A 131 19.57 -9.34 14.42
N SER A 132 19.76 -8.83 13.19
CA SER A 132 19.07 -7.63 12.74
C SER A 132 17.61 -7.90 12.39
N TRP A 133 16.75 -6.92 12.68
CA TRP A 133 15.34 -6.90 12.36
C TRP A 133 14.90 -5.45 12.02
N PRO A 134 15.27 -4.94 10.84
CA PRO A 134 14.80 -3.66 10.35
C PRO A 134 13.33 -3.73 9.97
N ALA A 135 12.60 -2.63 10.19
CA ALA A 135 11.20 -2.51 9.83
C ALA A 135 10.84 -1.09 9.33
N ILE A 136 9.96 -1.07 8.33
CA ILE A 136 9.24 0.09 7.80
C ILE A 136 7.76 -0.26 7.95
N TRP A 137 7.04 0.43 8.82
CA TRP A 137 5.70 0.01 9.18
C TRP A 137 4.84 1.17 9.69
N MET A 138 3.56 0.92 9.88
CA MET A 138 2.59 1.92 10.30
C MET A 138 1.71 1.38 11.42
N LEU A 139 1.29 2.28 12.32
CA LEU A 139 0.43 1.95 13.44
C LEU A 139 -0.70 2.97 13.55
N GLY A 140 -1.90 2.53 13.93
CA GLY A 140 -3.05 3.40 14.08
C GLY A 140 -2.86 4.49 15.14
N ASP A 141 -3.27 5.73 14.86
CA ASP A 141 -3.19 6.87 15.80
C ASP A 141 -3.97 6.62 17.10
N ASN A 142 -4.98 5.74 17.05
CA ASN A 142 -5.81 5.33 18.19
C ASN A 142 -5.15 4.27 19.10
N ILE A 143 -3.85 4.00 18.93
CA ILE A 143 -3.12 3.01 19.75
C ILE A 143 -3.23 3.26 21.26
N SER A 144 -3.29 4.55 21.69
CA SER A 144 -3.38 4.91 23.10
C SER A 144 -4.77 4.68 23.70
N THR A 145 -5.82 4.62 22.90
CA THR A 145 -7.22 4.42 23.33
C THR A 145 -7.66 2.98 23.13
N ASP A 146 -7.38 2.40 21.98
CA ASP A 146 -7.92 1.11 21.57
C ASP A 146 -6.90 -0.03 21.80
N GLY A 147 -5.62 0.31 21.85
CA GLY A 147 -4.54 -0.66 22.04
C GLY A 147 -4.26 -1.48 20.77
N TRP A 148 -3.16 -2.23 20.83
CA TRP A 148 -2.81 -3.23 19.81
C TRP A 148 -3.51 -4.57 20.12
N PRO A 149 -4.04 -5.31 19.13
CA PRO A 149 -3.99 -5.05 17.69
C PRO A 149 -5.21 -4.28 17.12
N HIS A 150 -6.13 -3.77 17.97
CA HIS A 150 -7.35 -3.09 17.56
C HIS A 150 -7.10 -1.80 16.75
N CYS A 151 -5.99 -1.12 17.02
CA CYS A 151 -5.62 0.09 16.28
C CYS A 151 -5.24 -0.17 14.81
N GLY A 152 -4.91 -1.42 14.47
CA GLY A 152 -4.37 -1.81 13.17
C GLY A 152 -2.87 -1.52 13.03
N GLU A 153 -2.17 -2.44 12.33
CA GLU A 153 -0.75 -2.35 11.99
C GLU A 153 -0.55 -2.78 10.54
N ILE A 154 0.29 -2.06 9.81
CA ILE A 154 0.65 -2.35 8.42
C ILE A 154 2.18 -2.39 8.34
N ASP A 155 2.75 -3.57 8.12
CA ASP A 155 4.18 -3.77 7.98
C ASP A 155 4.55 -3.71 6.52
N ILE A 156 4.99 -2.51 6.05
CA ILE A 156 5.34 -2.26 4.65
C ILE A 156 6.55 -3.10 4.26
N MET A 157 7.51 -3.22 5.15
CA MET A 157 8.72 -4.03 5.01
C MET A 157 9.21 -4.49 6.37
N GLU A 158 9.39 -5.78 6.52
CA GLU A 158 10.17 -6.39 7.58
C GLU A 158 11.20 -7.35 7.00
N HIS A 159 12.36 -7.44 7.65
CA HIS A 159 13.42 -8.36 7.27
C HIS A 159 14.12 -8.87 8.53
N VAL A 160 14.56 -10.13 8.51
CA VAL A 160 15.39 -10.71 9.58
C VAL A 160 16.71 -11.21 9.01
N GLY A 161 17.80 -10.79 9.61
CA GLY A 161 19.14 -11.03 9.10
C GLY A 161 19.61 -12.50 9.05
N TYR A 162 18.81 -13.45 9.55
CA TYR A 162 19.06 -14.87 9.36
C TYR A 162 18.36 -15.47 8.13
N GLU A 163 17.42 -14.74 7.52
CA GLU A 163 16.75 -15.05 6.25
C GLU A 163 17.10 -13.96 5.22
N GLU A 164 18.40 -13.79 4.97
CA GLU A 164 18.88 -12.71 4.12
C GLU A 164 18.17 -12.71 2.75
N GLY A 165 17.67 -11.54 2.36
CA GLY A 165 16.95 -11.33 1.11
C GLY A 165 15.45 -11.62 1.15
N ASN A 166 14.91 -12.23 2.19
CA ASN A 166 13.47 -12.48 2.29
C ASN A 166 12.76 -11.28 2.93
N ILE A 167 12.03 -10.52 2.13
CA ILE A 167 11.25 -9.35 2.56
C ILE A 167 9.83 -9.78 2.86
N HIS A 168 9.34 -9.40 4.01
CA HIS A 168 7.99 -9.69 4.48
C HIS A 168 7.14 -8.41 4.49
N GLY A 169 5.87 -8.54 4.14
CA GLY A 169 4.84 -7.56 4.40
C GLY A 169 3.68 -8.22 5.12
N SER A 170 3.09 -7.55 6.09
CA SER A 170 1.99 -8.12 6.87
C SER A 170 0.99 -7.06 7.33
N ILE A 171 -0.15 -7.53 7.83
CA ILE A 171 -1.10 -6.71 8.58
C ILE A 171 -1.45 -7.40 9.88
N HIS A 172 -1.68 -6.58 10.92
CA HIS A 172 -2.22 -7.06 12.19
C HIS A 172 -3.48 -6.26 12.56
N THR A 173 -4.53 -6.99 12.90
CA THR A 173 -5.84 -6.49 13.34
C THR A 173 -6.36 -7.36 14.47
N THR A 174 -7.51 -7.05 15.03
CA THR A 174 -8.13 -7.89 16.05
C THR A 174 -8.25 -9.35 15.61
N ASP A 175 -8.78 -9.57 14.41
CA ASP A 175 -9.02 -10.91 13.87
C ASP A 175 -7.76 -11.54 13.24
N TYR A 176 -6.83 -10.69 12.74
CA TYR A 176 -5.65 -11.15 12.02
C TYR A 176 -4.38 -10.64 12.71
N ASN A 177 -3.78 -11.47 13.56
CA ASN A 177 -2.52 -11.10 14.25
C ASN A 177 -1.65 -12.32 14.58
N HIS A 178 -0.37 -12.08 14.81
CA HIS A 178 0.59 -13.15 15.08
C HIS A 178 0.36 -13.86 16.42
N MET A 179 -0.20 -13.18 17.44
CA MET A 179 -0.52 -13.78 18.72
C MET A 179 -1.53 -14.93 18.59
N ASN A 180 -2.43 -14.81 17.61
CA ASN A 180 -3.44 -15.81 17.26
C ASN A 180 -3.01 -16.73 16.11
N GLY A 181 -1.86 -16.46 15.46
CA GLY A 181 -1.40 -17.17 14.27
C GLY A 181 -2.28 -16.92 13.05
N THR A 182 -2.98 -15.78 12.99
CA THR A 182 -3.98 -15.44 11.97
C THR A 182 -3.56 -14.22 11.12
N GLN A 183 -2.38 -13.60 11.36
CA GLN A 183 -1.92 -12.48 10.56
C GLN A 183 -1.93 -12.82 9.06
N LYS A 184 -2.27 -11.85 8.25
CA LYS A 184 -2.16 -11.97 6.80
C LYS A 184 -0.83 -11.39 6.36
N SER A 185 -0.04 -12.16 5.62
CA SER A 185 1.31 -11.79 5.19
C SER A 185 1.64 -12.34 3.81
N GLY A 186 2.61 -11.71 3.16
CA GLY A 186 3.25 -12.17 1.95
C GLY A 186 4.73 -11.88 2.00
N ASN A 187 5.52 -12.49 1.13
CA ASN A 187 6.96 -12.27 1.05
C ASN A 187 7.48 -12.30 -0.38
N ILE A 188 8.67 -11.72 -0.55
CA ILE A 188 9.42 -11.71 -1.82
C ILE A 188 10.91 -11.84 -1.53
N GLU A 189 11.63 -12.57 -2.38
CA GLU A 189 13.07 -12.73 -2.28
C GLU A 189 13.79 -11.66 -3.13
N ILE A 190 14.63 -10.85 -2.47
CA ILE A 190 15.48 -9.82 -3.07
C ILE A 190 16.90 -9.99 -2.51
N SER A 191 17.75 -10.68 -3.19
CA SER A 191 19.09 -11.08 -2.71
C SER A 191 20.06 -9.91 -2.46
N THR A 192 19.74 -8.71 -2.91
CA THR A 192 20.62 -7.53 -2.87
C THR A 192 20.19 -6.48 -1.83
N VAL A 193 19.28 -6.82 -0.90
CA VAL A 193 18.74 -5.87 0.08
C VAL A 193 19.80 -5.20 0.96
N ALA A 194 20.92 -5.87 1.21
CA ALA A 194 22.03 -5.34 2.00
C ALA A 194 23.10 -4.64 1.14
N ASP A 195 23.12 -4.88 -0.17
CA ASP A 195 24.12 -4.34 -1.09
C ASP A 195 23.64 -3.07 -1.81
N SER A 196 22.32 -2.96 -2.02
CA SER A 196 21.70 -1.92 -2.86
C SER A 196 20.49 -1.32 -2.17
N PHE A 197 20.14 -0.09 -2.59
CA PHE A 197 18.88 0.54 -2.21
C PHE A 197 17.74 -0.04 -3.02
N HIS A 198 16.67 -0.43 -2.37
CA HIS A 198 15.42 -0.89 -2.96
C HIS A 198 14.27 0.03 -2.57
N LEU A 199 13.26 0.10 -3.41
CA LEU A 199 12.03 0.86 -3.18
C LEU A 199 10.98 -0.04 -2.55
N TYR A 200 10.68 0.17 -1.28
CA TYR A 200 9.59 -0.49 -0.56
C TYR A 200 8.36 0.38 -0.63
N SER A 201 7.26 -0.16 -1.17
CA SER A 201 6.06 0.61 -1.43
C SER A 201 4.80 -0.04 -0.88
N LEU A 202 3.93 0.81 -0.34
CA LEU A 202 2.55 0.49 0.01
C LEU A 202 1.60 1.35 -0.81
N GLU A 203 0.66 0.75 -1.51
CA GLU A 203 -0.54 1.44 -1.96
C GLU A 203 -1.71 1.02 -1.09
N TRP A 204 -2.40 2.01 -0.57
CA TRP A 204 -3.46 1.84 0.40
C TRP A 204 -4.64 2.74 0.06
N ASP A 205 -5.80 2.12 -0.15
CA ASP A 205 -7.08 2.82 -0.26
C ASP A 205 -8.19 2.13 0.53
N SER A 206 -9.43 2.57 0.41
CA SER A 206 -10.57 2.01 1.15
C SER A 206 -10.88 0.55 0.78
N THR A 207 -10.33 0.04 -0.30
CA THR A 207 -10.66 -1.27 -0.87
C THR A 207 -9.55 -2.29 -0.80
N TYR A 208 -8.28 -1.85 -0.71
CA TYR A 208 -7.14 -2.75 -0.68
C TYR A 208 -5.87 -2.14 -0.05
N LEU A 209 -4.95 -3.03 0.29
CA LEU A 209 -3.53 -2.78 0.54
C LEU A 209 -2.72 -3.58 -0.48
N ARG A 210 -1.74 -2.93 -1.14
CA ARG A 210 -0.82 -3.55 -2.11
C ARG A 210 0.61 -3.24 -1.71
N PHE A 211 1.41 -4.28 -1.50
CA PHE A 211 2.81 -4.20 -1.11
C PHE A 211 3.69 -4.54 -2.30
N SER A 212 4.76 -3.79 -2.51
CA SER A 212 5.70 -4.04 -3.60
C SER A 212 7.14 -3.68 -3.22
N VAL A 213 8.09 -4.35 -3.88
CA VAL A 213 9.51 -3.97 -3.88
C VAL A 213 9.91 -3.67 -5.32
N ASP A 214 10.54 -2.52 -5.56
CA ASP A 214 10.98 -2.07 -6.89
C ASP A 214 9.85 -2.14 -7.94
N ASN A 215 8.64 -1.71 -7.55
CA ASN A 215 7.42 -1.80 -8.34
C ASN A 215 6.94 -3.24 -8.66
N GLN A 216 7.54 -4.28 -8.08
CA GLN A 216 7.07 -5.65 -8.19
C GLN A 216 6.10 -5.96 -7.04
N PRO A 217 4.80 -6.10 -7.27
CA PRO A 217 3.84 -6.47 -6.23
C PRO A 217 4.09 -7.90 -5.75
N TYR A 218 3.98 -8.11 -4.43
CA TYR A 218 4.17 -9.44 -3.83
C TYR A 218 3.09 -9.82 -2.81
N PHE A 219 2.45 -8.84 -2.19
CA PHE A 219 1.36 -9.08 -1.26
C PHE A 219 0.20 -8.13 -1.56
N PHE A 220 -0.99 -8.68 -1.54
CA PHE A 220 -2.22 -7.95 -1.85
C PHE A 220 -3.35 -8.44 -0.97
N ILE A 221 -4.06 -7.52 -0.33
CA ILE A 221 -5.21 -7.85 0.50
C ILE A 221 -6.35 -6.90 0.23
N TYR A 222 -7.52 -7.46 -0.05
CA TYR A 222 -8.77 -6.71 -0.23
C TYR A 222 -9.51 -6.51 1.08
N ASN A 223 -10.19 -5.39 1.19
CA ASN A 223 -11.14 -5.12 2.27
C ASN A 223 -12.41 -5.95 2.06
N ASP A 224 -12.49 -7.08 2.76
CA ASP A 224 -13.66 -7.97 2.81
C ASP A 224 -14.46 -7.84 4.11
N SER A 225 -14.18 -6.80 4.92
CA SER A 225 -14.70 -6.64 6.27
C SER A 225 -16.21 -6.33 6.34
N ASN A 226 -16.79 -5.80 5.26
CA ASN A 226 -18.17 -5.29 5.27
C ASN A 226 -18.42 -4.25 6.39
N GLY A 227 -17.38 -3.46 6.75
CA GLY A 227 -17.44 -2.45 7.80
C GLY A 227 -17.03 -2.92 9.20
N ASP A 228 -16.61 -4.18 9.33
CA ASP A 228 -16.10 -4.76 10.58
C ASP A 228 -14.68 -4.22 10.87
N GLN A 229 -14.55 -3.43 11.94
CA GLN A 229 -13.29 -2.80 12.35
C GLN A 229 -12.29 -3.82 12.92
N ASP A 230 -12.75 -4.94 13.44
CA ASP A 230 -11.87 -5.99 13.94
C ASP A 230 -11.09 -6.68 12.82
N LYS A 231 -11.61 -6.59 11.58
CA LYS A 231 -10.95 -7.09 10.36
C LYS A 231 -10.21 -6.02 9.59
N TRP A 232 -10.74 -4.78 9.58
CA TRP A 232 -10.22 -3.71 8.73
C TRP A 232 -10.25 -2.34 9.43
N PRO A 233 -9.33 -2.08 10.37
CA PRO A 233 -9.18 -0.77 11.00
C PRO A 233 -8.48 0.27 10.10
N PHE A 234 -8.11 -0.10 8.88
CA PHE A 234 -7.33 0.71 7.93
C PHE A 234 -8.12 1.81 7.23
N ASN A 235 -9.26 2.20 7.76
CA ASN A 235 -10.00 3.43 7.44
C ASN A 235 -9.74 4.56 8.47
N LEU A 236 -8.81 4.36 9.38
CA LEU A 236 -8.36 5.31 10.40
C LEU A 236 -6.94 5.79 10.10
N ASN A 237 -6.55 6.90 10.71
CA ASN A 237 -5.21 7.44 10.56
C ASN A 237 -4.14 6.49 11.10
N HIS A 238 -3.07 6.31 10.32
CA HIS A 238 -1.88 5.59 10.74
C HIS A 238 -0.64 6.48 10.58
N TYR A 239 0.29 6.38 11.52
CA TYR A 239 1.57 7.05 11.47
C TYR A 239 2.68 6.08 11.08
N LEU A 240 3.75 6.59 10.48
CA LEU A 240 4.87 5.80 10.00
C LEU A 240 5.93 5.61 11.09
N ILE A 241 6.55 4.44 11.10
CA ILE A 241 7.61 4.04 12.01
C ILE A 241 8.76 3.43 11.21
N LEU A 242 10.00 3.83 11.54
CA LEU A 242 11.23 3.25 11.02
C LEU A 242 12.10 2.81 12.20
N ASN A 243 12.57 1.57 12.20
CA ASN A 243 13.47 1.09 13.24
C ASN A 243 14.41 -0.02 12.77
N LEU A 244 15.44 -0.24 13.56
CA LEU A 244 16.30 -1.40 13.48
C LEU A 244 16.31 -2.10 14.85
N ALA A 245 15.53 -3.17 15.01
CA ALA A 245 15.59 -4.02 16.19
C ALA A 245 16.76 -4.99 16.12
N ILE A 246 17.21 -5.46 17.27
CA ILE A 246 18.25 -6.47 17.42
C ILE A 246 17.72 -7.59 18.29
N GLY A 247 17.87 -8.83 17.83
CA GLY A 247 17.42 -10.01 18.59
C GLY A 247 15.89 -10.13 18.60
N GLY A 248 15.33 -10.31 19.79
CA GLY A 248 13.90 -10.48 19.99
C GLY A 248 13.35 -11.83 19.54
N ASP A 249 12.03 -11.96 19.64
CA ASP A 249 11.31 -13.21 19.38
C ASP A 249 11.42 -13.69 17.93
N TRP A 250 11.70 -12.80 16.97
CA TRP A 250 11.88 -13.16 15.57
C TRP A 250 13.31 -12.91 15.09
N GLY A 251 13.85 -11.71 15.17
CA GLY A 251 15.21 -11.42 14.72
C GLY A 251 16.29 -12.24 15.41
N GLY A 252 16.04 -12.64 16.68
CA GLY A 252 16.95 -13.40 17.53
C GLY A 252 16.91 -14.92 17.40
N VAL A 253 16.00 -15.51 16.61
CA VAL A 253 15.76 -16.98 16.54
C VAL A 253 17.04 -17.79 16.24
N GLN A 254 17.94 -17.25 15.43
CA GLN A 254 19.24 -17.89 15.10
C GLN A 254 20.43 -17.23 15.79
N GLY A 255 20.20 -16.46 16.86
CA GLY A 255 21.20 -15.69 17.60
C GLY A 255 21.64 -14.41 16.90
N ILE A 256 22.56 -13.69 17.56
CA ILE A 256 23.08 -12.39 17.10
C ILE A 256 24.55 -12.54 16.70
N ASN A 257 24.90 -12.18 15.45
CA ASN A 257 26.27 -12.17 14.97
C ASN A 257 26.96 -10.86 15.42
N GLN A 258 27.66 -10.88 16.52
CA GLN A 258 28.37 -9.70 17.05
C GLN A 258 29.45 -9.16 16.10
N ASN A 259 29.98 -9.97 15.18
CA ASN A 259 30.99 -9.52 14.21
C ASN A 259 30.39 -8.69 13.05
N ALA A 260 29.07 -8.66 12.92
CA ALA A 260 28.39 -7.87 11.90
C ALA A 260 28.14 -6.39 12.30
N PHE A 261 28.40 -6.04 13.57
CA PHE A 261 28.24 -4.66 14.04
C PHE A 261 29.41 -3.75 13.63
N PRO A 262 29.14 -2.45 13.39
CA PRO A 262 27.81 -1.81 13.48
C PRO A 262 26.88 -2.28 12.36
N MET A 263 25.61 -2.52 12.67
CA MET A 263 24.57 -2.79 11.67
C MET A 263 23.84 -1.50 11.34
N GLU A 264 23.60 -1.23 10.06
CA GLU A 264 23.00 0.02 9.61
C GLU A 264 21.85 -0.24 8.63
N MET A 265 20.72 0.42 8.88
CA MET A 265 19.66 0.64 7.89
C MET A 265 19.82 2.06 7.36
N GLU A 266 19.97 2.19 6.06
CA GLU A 266 20.07 3.49 5.39
C GLU A 266 18.77 3.77 4.64
N VAL A 267 18.18 4.97 4.84
CA VAL A 267 16.96 5.40 4.14
C VAL A 267 17.28 6.65 3.33
N ASP A 268 17.11 6.55 2.02
CA ASP A 268 17.40 7.61 1.07
C ASP A 268 16.28 8.66 1.09
N TYR A 269 15.03 8.20 1.05
CA TYR A 269 13.86 9.05 1.20
C TYR A 269 12.65 8.30 1.71
N VAL A 270 11.70 9.08 2.23
CA VAL A 270 10.32 8.70 2.49
C VAL A 270 9.42 9.67 1.74
N ARG A 271 8.54 9.17 0.88
CA ARG A 271 7.62 9.98 0.09
C ARG A 271 6.20 9.44 0.22
N VAL A 272 5.27 10.33 0.50
CA VAL A 272 3.85 10.00 0.63
C VAL A 272 3.07 10.74 -0.43
N TYR A 273 2.25 10.00 -1.16
CA TYR A 273 1.45 10.52 -2.25
C TYR A 273 -0.03 10.29 -1.95
N LYS A 274 -0.84 11.23 -2.36
CA LYS A 274 -2.29 11.12 -2.38
C LYS A 274 -2.77 10.83 -3.80
N LYS A 275 -3.73 9.93 -3.91
CA LYS A 275 -4.37 9.68 -5.21
C LYS A 275 -5.11 10.94 -5.66
N THR A 276 -4.75 11.46 -6.83
CA THR A 276 -5.40 12.64 -7.39
C THR A 276 -6.43 12.21 -8.41
N ASP A 277 -7.68 12.20 -8.00
CA ASP A 277 -8.81 12.11 -8.95
C ASP A 277 -9.21 13.49 -9.49
N VAL A 278 -8.55 14.56 -9.02
CA VAL A 278 -8.93 15.93 -9.32
C VAL A 278 -8.62 16.26 -10.79
N GLY A 279 -9.67 16.41 -11.56
CA GLY A 279 -9.63 16.82 -12.95
C GLY A 279 -9.51 15.70 -13.97
N ARG A 280 -9.38 14.43 -13.55
CA ARG A 280 -9.30 13.27 -14.46
C ARG A 280 -10.53 12.36 -14.43
N SER A 281 -11.41 12.54 -13.47
CA SER A 281 -12.66 11.80 -13.36
C SER A 281 -13.87 12.68 -13.62
N ILE A 282 -14.94 12.04 -14.04
CA ILE A 282 -16.27 12.62 -14.21
C ILE A 282 -17.28 11.74 -13.48
N THR A 283 -18.43 12.30 -13.15
CA THR A 283 -19.59 11.51 -12.76
C THR A 283 -20.33 11.03 -13.99
N VAL A 284 -20.65 9.72 -14.00
CA VAL A 284 -21.48 9.11 -15.04
C VAL A 284 -22.68 8.46 -14.37
N LYS A 285 -23.87 8.92 -14.72
CA LYS A 285 -25.13 8.34 -14.28
C LYS A 285 -25.61 7.30 -15.29
N PHE A 286 -25.70 6.06 -14.85
CA PHE A 286 -26.29 4.94 -15.59
C PHE A 286 -27.76 4.80 -15.22
N GLN A 287 -28.61 4.57 -16.21
CA GLN A 287 -30.04 4.43 -16.03
C GLN A 287 -30.61 3.29 -16.90
N VAL A 288 -31.51 2.50 -16.33
CA VAL A 288 -32.21 1.44 -17.02
C VAL A 288 -33.67 1.38 -16.61
N ASP A 289 -34.58 1.27 -17.58
CA ASP A 289 -36.01 1.11 -17.33
C ASP A 289 -36.36 -0.39 -17.29
N MET A 290 -36.93 -0.82 -16.19
CA MET A 290 -37.35 -2.21 -15.93
C MET A 290 -38.84 -2.42 -16.19
N LYS A 291 -39.53 -1.47 -16.86
CA LYS A 291 -40.98 -1.49 -17.11
C LYS A 291 -41.49 -2.84 -17.63
N ASN A 292 -40.72 -3.46 -18.56
CA ASN A 292 -41.09 -4.73 -19.21
C ASN A 292 -40.49 -5.97 -18.50
N GLN A 293 -39.97 -5.81 -17.27
CA GLN A 293 -39.34 -6.89 -16.50
C GLN A 293 -39.98 -7.09 -15.14
N ILE A 294 -39.99 -8.35 -14.69
CA ILE A 294 -40.20 -8.63 -13.27
C ILE A 294 -38.86 -8.51 -12.56
N VAL A 295 -38.73 -7.48 -11.73
CA VAL A 295 -37.47 -7.21 -11.02
C VAL A 295 -37.22 -8.28 -9.97
N SER A 296 -36.00 -8.83 -9.97
CA SER A 296 -35.53 -9.79 -8.95
C SER A 296 -35.62 -9.21 -7.54
N GLY A 297 -35.90 -10.07 -6.55
CA GLY A 297 -35.91 -9.66 -5.14
C GLY A 297 -34.57 -9.11 -4.63
N THR A 298 -33.47 -9.35 -5.34
CA THR A 298 -32.14 -8.80 -5.05
C THR A 298 -31.81 -7.53 -5.87
N GLY A 299 -32.79 -7.01 -6.64
CA GLY A 299 -32.69 -5.73 -7.36
C GLY A 299 -31.99 -5.84 -8.72
N VAL A 300 -31.57 -4.67 -9.22
CA VAL A 300 -30.90 -4.50 -10.52
C VAL A 300 -29.44 -4.13 -10.28
N TRP A 301 -28.56 -4.62 -11.16
CA TRP A 301 -27.12 -4.50 -11.02
C TRP A 301 -26.48 -4.01 -12.32
N LEU A 302 -25.44 -3.18 -12.19
CA LEU A 302 -24.56 -2.76 -13.26
C LEU A 302 -23.30 -3.60 -13.18
N SER A 303 -23.05 -4.46 -14.17
CA SER A 303 -22.04 -5.51 -14.10
C SER A 303 -21.44 -5.80 -15.48
N GLY A 304 -20.56 -6.79 -15.54
CA GLY A 304 -19.94 -7.24 -16.80
C GLY A 304 -18.89 -6.28 -17.36
N GLY A 305 -18.25 -6.69 -18.44
CA GLY A 305 -17.20 -5.93 -19.11
C GLY A 305 -16.07 -5.53 -18.19
N ASN A 306 -15.37 -4.45 -18.55
CA ASN A 306 -14.29 -3.90 -17.74
C ASN A 306 -14.76 -2.91 -16.64
N LEU A 307 -16.04 -2.48 -16.67
CA LEU A 307 -16.57 -1.57 -15.64
C LEU A 307 -16.60 -2.19 -14.24
N SER A 308 -16.81 -3.49 -14.14
CA SER A 308 -16.81 -4.25 -12.88
C SER A 308 -15.53 -5.05 -12.64
N ASN A 309 -14.42 -4.67 -13.27
CA ASN A 309 -13.13 -5.38 -13.23
C ASN A 309 -13.27 -6.88 -13.50
N GLY A 310 -14.20 -7.27 -14.39
CA GLY A 310 -14.47 -8.65 -14.70
C GLY A 310 -15.17 -9.44 -13.58
N SER A 311 -15.72 -8.79 -12.56
CA SER A 311 -16.49 -9.45 -11.51
C SER A 311 -17.93 -9.76 -11.95
N PRO A 312 -18.46 -10.96 -11.71
CA PRO A 312 -19.85 -11.28 -12.01
C PRO A 312 -20.85 -10.58 -11.07
N GLY A 313 -20.46 -10.18 -9.86
CA GLY A 313 -21.34 -9.55 -8.86
C GLY A 313 -21.87 -8.19 -9.29
N GLY A 314 -20.97 -7.31 -9.75
CA GLY A 314 -21.33 -5.98 -10.20
C GLY A 314 -21.65 -4.97 -9.09
N LEU A 315 -22.25 -3.85 -9.48
CA LEU A 315 -22.59 -2.70 -8.64
C LEU A 315 -24.11 -2.56 -8.56
N GLN A 316 -24.65 -2.54 -7.34
CA GLN A 316 -26.10 -2.40 -7.13
C GLN A 316 -26.62 -1.07 -7.68
N MET A 317 -27.72 -1.10 -8.38
CA MET A 317 -28.49 0.06 -8.80
C MET A 317 -29.66 0.31 -7.83
N TYR A 318 -30.18 1.53 -7.82
CA TYR A 318 -31.25 1.93 -6.91
C TYR A 318 -32.47 2.39 -7.70
N PRO A 319 -33.70 2.03 -7.25
CA PRO A 319 -34.91 2.46 -7.92
C PRO A 319 -35.14 3.95 -7.71
N THR A 320 -35.57 4.65 -8.74
CA THR A 320 -36.08 6.03 -8.60
C THR A 320 -37.51 6.01 -8.05
N PRO A 321 -37.90 6.95 -7.18
CA PRO A 321 -39.23 7.00 -6.58
C PRO A 321 -40.33 7.01 -7.65
N GLU A 322 -41.39 6.22 -7.42
CA GLU A 322 -42.59 6.15 -8.28
C GLU A 322 -42.31 5.87 -9.77
N SER A 323 -41.23 5.13 -10.08
CA SER A 323 -40.77 4.87 -11.44
C SER A 323 -40.30 3.43 -11.58
N THR A 324 -40.24 2.94 -12.82
CA THR A 324 -39.63 1.66 -13.18
C THR A 324 -38.13 1.77 -13.49
N ILE A 325 -37.58 3.01 -13.37
CA ILE A 325 -36.18 3.31 -13.67
C ILE A 325 -35.30 2.99 -12.47
N TRP A 326 -34.20 2.31 -12.74
CA TRP A 326 -33.11 2.06 -11.79
C TRP A 326 -31.89 2.85 -12.24
N GLU A 327 -31.17 3.45 -11.26
CA GLU A 327 -30.01 4.29 -11.55
C GLU A 327 -28.82 4.00 -10.64
N ARG A 328 -27.64 4.30 -11.17
CA ARG A 328 -26.39 4.32 -10.42
C ARG A 328 -25.48 5.40 -10.96
N THR A 329 -24.94 6.25 -10.08
CA THR A 329 -23.89 7.22 -10.43
C THR A 329 -22.54 6.64 -10.04
N LEU A 330 -21.58 6.67 -10.96
CA LEU A 330 -20.19 6.26 -10.74
C LEU A 330 -19.25 7.43 -11.01
N ILE A 331 -18.09 7.40 -10.37
CA ILE A 331 -16.96 8.28 -10.70
C ILE A 331 -16.04 7.46 -11.62
N LEU A 332 -15.86 7.90 -12.85
CA LEU A 332 -15.07 7.20 -13.86
C LEU A 332 -13.96 8.11 -14.40
N PRO A 333 -12.80 7.56 -14.81
CA PRO A 333 -11.75 8.30 -15.50
C PRO A 333 -12.28 9.00 -16.74
N LYS A 334 -11.78 10.21 -17.03
CA LYS A 334 -12.03 10.92 -18.30
C LYS A 334 -11.34 10.23 -19.48
N ASN A 335 -11.89 10.38 -20.66
CA ASN A 335 -11.31 9.91 -21.92
C ASN A 335 -10.93 8.41 -21.88
N SER A 336 -11.80 7.61 -21.29
CA SER A 336 -11.62 6.18 -21.11
C SER A 336 -12.84 5.42 -21.62
N ASP A 337 -12.60 4.19 -22.11
CA ASP A 337 -13.63 3.34 -22.67
C ASP A 337 -14.03 2.25 -21.66
N PHE A 338 -15.33 2.12 -21.44
CA PHE A 338 -15.89 1.10 -20.54
C PHE A 338 -16.93 0.26 -21.27
N SER A 339 -16.96 -1.01 -20.93
CA SER A 339 -18.00 -1.95 -21.34
C SER A 339 -18.74 -2.49 -20.11
N TYR A 340 -20.05 -2.62 -20.22
CA TYR A 340 -20.92 -3.05 -19.11
C TYR A 340 -22.20 -3.73 -19.61
N LYS A 341 -22.96 -4.31 -18.67
CA LYS A 341 -24.33 -4.80 -18.87
C LYS A 341 -25.19 -4.51 -17.66
N PHE A 342 -26.48 -4.42 -17.88
CA PHE A 342 -27.45 -4.50 -16.79
C PHE A 342 -27.78 -5.97 -16.46
N ARG A 343 -28.00 -6.23 -15.17
CA ARG A 343 -28.30 -7.56 -14.66
C ARG A 343 -29.46 -7.50 -13.70
N ASN A 344 -30.46 -8.33 -13.92
CA ASN A 344 -31.65 -8.45 -13.07
C ASN A 344 -31.42 -9.54 -12.03
N GLY A 345 -30.91 -9.15 -10.87
CA GLY A 345 -30.57 -10.03 -9.75
C GLY A 345 -29.08 -10.10 -9.43
N LEU A 346 -28.76 -10.40 -8.17
CA LEU A 346 -27.41 -10.59 -7.68
C LEU A 346 -26.97 -12.06 -7.88
N PHE A 347 -25.83 -12.23 -8.52
CA PHE A 347 -25.18 -13.53 -8.76
C PHE A 347 -23.67 -13.39 -8.51
N PRO A 348 -23.22 -13.27 -7.26
CA PRO A 348 -21.85 -12.84 -6.92
C PRO A 348 -20.77 -13.82 -7.43
N ASP A 349 -21.09 -15.11 -7.49
CA ASP A 349 -20.12 -16.15 -7.82
C ASP A 349 -20.40 -16.83 -9.17
N SER A 350 -21.26 -16.26 -10.00
CA SER A 350 -21.70 -16.88 -11.24
C SER A 350 -21.85 -15.91 -12.40
N TRP A 351 -21.32 -16.29 -13.55
CA TRP A 351 -21.55 -15.61 -14.83
C TRP A 351 -22.88 -16.03 -15.50
N SER A 352 -23.65 -16.90 -14.89
CA SER A 352 -24.94 -17.33 -15.42
C SER A 352 -26.11 -16.59 -14.79
N GLY A 353 -27.17 -16.33 -15.58
CA GLY A 353 -28.44 -15.76 -15.13
C GLY A 353 -28.50 -14.24 -15.00
N GLY A 354 -29.70 -13.74 -15.17
CA GLY A 354 -30.06 -12.33 -14.95
C GLY A 354 -29.56 -11.30 -15.98
N TRP A 355 -28.71 -11.67 -16.89
CA TRP A 355 -28.15 -10.75 -17.88
C TRP A 355 -29.21 -10.25 -18.87
N GLU A 356 -29.15 -8.98 -19.22
CA GLU A 356 -29.87 -8.47 -20.36
C GLU A 356 -29.38 -9.16 -21.64
N ILE A 357 -30.32 -9.42 -22.55
CA ILE A 357 -30.04 -9.87 -23.91
C ILE A 357 -30.32 -8.67 -24.79
N ILE A 358 -29.26 -8.03 -25.27
CA ILE A 358 -29.40 -6.80 -26.06
C ILE A 358 -29.85 -7.15 -27.47
N ASN A 359 -31.04 -6.65 -27.83
CA ASN A 359 -31.61 -6.77 -29.16
C ASN A 359 -31.36 -5.46 -29.89
N GLY A 360 -30.30 -5.39 -30.72
CA GLY A 360 -29.98 -4.21 -31.49
C GLY A 360 -28.48 -3.90 -31.57
N GLU A 361 -28.17 -2.76 -32.14
CA GLU A 361 -26.79 -2.36 -32.51
C GLU A 361 -25.99 -1.77 -31.33
N CYS A 362 -26.58 -1.64 -30.14
CA CYS A 362 -25.91 -1.11 -28.95
C CYS A 362 -25.18 -2.20 -28.12
N GLY A 363 -25.20 -3.43 -28.56
CA GLY A 363 -24.42 -4.53 -28.01
C GLY A 363 -23.15 -4.78 -28.81
N PHE A 364 -21.98 -4.78 -28.12
CA PHE A 364 -20.67 -4.88 -28.76
C PHE A 364 -19.89 -6.10 -28.25
N GLY A 365 -19.06 -6.66 -29.14
CA GLY A 365 -18.18 -7.78 -28.83
C GLY A 365 -18.88 -9.11 -28.60
N GLU A 366 -18.11 -10.11 -28.22
CA GLU A 366 -18.55 -11.50 -28.05
C GLU A 366 -19.74 -11.65 -27.08
N PHE A 367 -19.77 -10.82 -26.04
CA PHE A 367 -20.80 -10.88 -25.00
C PHE A 367 -21.91 -9.85 -25.18
N SER A 368 -21.96 -9.13 -26.30
CA SER A 368 -22.94 -8.05 -26.57
C SER A 368 -23.04 -7.05 -25.41
N ASN A 369 -21.91 -6.54 -24.94
CA ASN A 369 -21.86 -5.53 -23.88
C ASN A 369 -22.24 -4.15 -24.41
N ARG A 370 -22.81 -3.28 -23.57
CA ARG A 370 -22.91 -1.86 -23.83
C ARG A 370 -21.53 -1.21 -23.69
N ASN A 371 -21.25 -0.19 -24.48
CA ASN A 371 -20.02 0.58 -24.38
C ASN A 371 -20.30 2.05 -24.07
N ILE A 372 -19.40 2.68 -23.36
CA ILE A 372 -19.36 4.12 -23.11
C ILE A 372 -17.93 4.62 -23.23
N SER A 373 -17.74 5.73 -23.92
CA SER A 373 -16.50 6.53 -23.90
C SER A 373 -16.76 7.76 -23.03
N THR A 374 -16.00 7.89 -21.94
CA THR A 374 -16.14 9.05 -21.06
C THR A 374 -15.50 10.30 -21.68
N SER A 375 -16.16 11.43 -21.51
CA SER A 375 -15.69 12.75 -21.97
C SER A 375 -14.90 13.50 -20.90
N SER A 376 -14.75 14.81 -21.08
CA SER A 376 -14.17 15.72 -20.07
C SER A 376 -15.20 16.27 -19.07
N GLN A 377 -16.49 15.93 -19.22
CA GLN A 377 -17.59 16.49 -18.44
C GLN A 377 -18.47 15.39 -17.83
N ASP A 378 -19.10 15.71 -16.69
CA ASP A 378 -20.12 14.87 -16.08
C ASP A 378 -21.22 14.52 -17.09
N THR A 379 -21.66 13.26 -17.06
CA THR A 379 -22.54 12.70 -18.09
C THR A 379 -23.70 11.96 -17.43
N VAL A 380 -24.90 12.21 -17.94
CA VAL A 380 -26.07 11.38 -17.67
C VAL A 380 -26.39 10.60 -18.94
N LEU A 381 -26.28 9.29 -18.89
CA LEU A 381 -26.60 8.42 -20.02
C LEU A 381 -28.11 8.42 -20.26
N SER A 382 -28.52 8.30 -21.51
CA SER A 382 -29.92 8.11 -21.85
C SER A 382 -30.51 6.90 -21.14
N ILE A 383 -31.76 6.99 -20.70
CA ILE A 383 -32.49 5.85 -20.18
C ILE A 383 -32.70 4.87 -21.34
N VAL A 384 -32.43 3.61 -21.08
CA VAL A 384 -32.69 2.51 -22.04
C VAL A 384 -33.58 1.45 -21.40
N CYS A 385 -34.39 0.78 -22.19
CA CYS A 385 -35.11 -0.40 -21.70
C CYS A 385 -34.16 -1.57 -21.50
N PHE A 386 -34.41 -2.39 -20.49
CA PHE A 386 -33.61 -3.58 -20.22
C PHE A 386 -33.58 -4.53 -21.40
N GLY A 387 -32.40 -4.75 -21.98
CA GLY A 387 -32.22 -5.58 -23.17
C GLY A 387 -32.45 -4.86 -24.52
N GLU A 388 -32.81 -3.57 -24.51
CA GLU A 388 -33.05 -2.78 -25.73
C GLU A 388 -32.07 -1.61 -25.85
N CYS A 389 -31.97 -1.02 -27.04
CA CYS A 389 -31.14 0.15 -27.30
C CYS A 389 -31.87 1.46 -26.99
N ASP A 390 -33.18 1.45 -26.93
CA ASP A 390 -34.07 2.60 -26.82
C ASP A 390 -34.89 2.57 -25.53
N LEU A 391 -35.77 3.58 -25.38
CA LEU A 391 -36.75 3.64 -24.29
C LEU A 391 -37.72 2.45 -24.34
N CYS A 392 -38.25 2.05 -23.19
CA CYS A 392 -39.36 1.09 -23.14
C CYS A 392 -40.62 1.71 -23.79
N GLU A 393 -41.20 1.02 -24.76
CA GLU A 393 -42.50 1.37 -25.34
C GLU A 393 -43.70 1.13 -24.37
#